data_1c360dc79b1486bdc4280c2dc6d57d1e
#
_entry.id   1c360dc79b1486bdc4280c2dc6d57d1e
#
_cell.length_a   1.000
_cell.length_b   1.000
_cell.length_c   1.000
_cell.angle_alpha   90.00
_cell.angle_beta   90.00
_cell.angle_gamma   90.00
#
_symmetry.space_group_name_H-M   'P 1'
#
loop_
_entity.id
_entity.type
_entity.pdbx_description
1 polymer ?
#
loop_
_entity_poly.entity_id
_entity_poly.type
_entity_poly.pdbx_seq_one_letter_code
_entity_poly.pdbx_strand_id
1 'polypeptide(L)'
;DAIIDKITEMRLYDEIKQGIQTIQYQLVTLMTCNGQAPFVTVFMYLDEVPEGQTRDDLALVIEEVLKQRIQGVKNEKGVWITPAFPKLIYALDDDNITPDSKYWHLTELAAKCTAKRMVPDYISAKVMRELKNGEVYPCMGCRSFLTVEDSQRNADGSHKFYGRFNQGVVTINLVDVACSSNGDMDKFWDILEERLEDRKS
;
A
#
# COMPACT_ATOMS: atom_id res chain seq x y z
N ASP A 1 -36.47 15.53 -7.38
CA ASP A 1 -35.42 15.86 -7.21
C ASP A 1 -34.72 15.81 -5.84
N ALA A 2 -34.82 16.72 -4.88
CA ALA A 2 -34.02 16.64 -3.64
C ALA A 2 -34.19 15.33 -2.82
N ILE A 3 -35.36 14.69 -2.89
CA ILE A 3 -35.59 13.38 -2.23
C ILE A 3 -34.88 12.26 -3.00
N ILE A 4 -34.92 12.30 -4.31
CA ILE A 4 -34.25 11.33 -5.16
C ILE A 4 -32.73 11.43 -4.95
N ASP A 5 -32.20 12.65 -4.96
CA ASP A 5 -30.77 12.92 -4.75
C ASP A 5 -30.31 12.38 -3.39
N LYS A 6 -31.06 12.64 -2.33
CA LYS A 6 -30.78 12.14 -0.99
C LYS A 6 -30.81 10.61 -0.89
N ILE A 7 -31.81 9.98 -1.53
CA ILE A 7 -31.90 8.51 -1.55
C ILE A 7 -30.74 7.91 -2.35
N THR A 8 -30.35 8.54 -3.46
CA THR A 8 -29.21 8.12 -4.30
C THR A 8 -27.92 8.19 -3.49
N GLU A 9 -27.68 9.29 -2.81
CA GLU A 9 -26.51 9.48 -1.95
C GLU A 9 -26.43 8.43 -0.83
N MET A 10 -27.54 8.19 -0.14
CA MET A 10 -27.60 7.14 0.89
C MET A 10 -27.31 5.75 0.35
N ARG A 11 -27.87 5.40 -0.81
CA ARG A 11 -27.63 4.10 -1.47
C ARG A 11 -26.18 3.97 -1.92
N LEU A 12 -25.61 5.02 -2.49
CA LEU A 12 -24.21 5.03 -2.90
C LEU A 12 -23.28 4.76 -1.70
N TYR A 13 -23.54 5.43 -0.58
CA TYR A 13 -22.78 5.23 0.66
C TYR A 13 -22.88 3.79 1.19
N ASP A 14 -24.09 3.22 1.18
CA ASP A 14 -24.34 1.84 1.60
C ASP A 14 -23.63 0.83 0.68
N GLU A 15 -23.64 1.05 -0.63
CA GLU A 15 -22.95 0.20 -1.63
C GLU A 15 -21.43 0.25 -1.42
N ILE A 16 -20.84 1.42 -1.27
CA ILE A 16 -19.39 1.58 -0.98
C ILE A 16 -19.04 0.84 0.31
N LYS A 17 -19.82 1.02 1.35
CA LYS A 17 -19.61 0.37 2.65
C LYS A 17 -19.66 -1.15 2.54
N GLN A 18 -20.68 -1.69 1.89
CA GLN A 18 -20.83 -3.14 1.68
C GLN A 18 -19.71 -3.70 0.81
N GLY A 19 -19.33 -2.98 -0.25
CA GLY A 19 -18.21 -3.34 -1.13
C GLY A 19 -16.89 -3.45 -0.36
N ILE A 20 -16.55 -2.45 0.44
CA ILE A 20 -15.32 -2.46 1.26
C ILE A 20 -15.36 -3.58 2.32
N GLN A 21 -16.50 -3.80 2.97
CA GLN A 21 -16.66 -4.93 3.90
C GLN A 21 -16.45 -6.28 3.21
N THR A 22 -16.98 -6.44 2.01
CA THR A 22 -16.82 -7.66 1.20
C THR A 22 -15.36 -7.90 0.87
N ILE A 23 -14.65 -6.88 0.40
CA ILE A 23 -13.20 -6.98 0.12
C ILE A 23 -12.44 -7.38 1.38
N GLN A 24 -12.69 -6.72 2.50
CA GLN A 24 -12.04 -7.01 3.77
C GLN A 24 -12.30 -8.44 4.23
N TYR A 25 -13.54 -8.89 4.15
CA TYR A 25 -13.94 -10.25 4.51
C TYR A 25 -13.26 -11.31 3.63
N GLN A 26 -13.26 -11.09 2.32
CA GLN A 26 -12.62 -12.00 1.37
C GLN A 26 -11.12 -12.13 1.65
N LEU A 27 -10.42 -11.00 1.88
CA LEU A 27 -8.98 -11.02 2.15
C LEU A 27 -8.62 -11.70 3.48
N VAL A 28 -9.50 -11.66 4.47
CA VAL A 28 -9.27 -12.33 5.76
C VAL A 28 -9.57 -13.82 5.70
N THR A 29 -10.51 -14.25 4.86
CA THR A 29 -10.96 -15.63 4.76
C THR A 29 -10.27 -16.43 3.66
N LEU A 30 -9.72 -15.77 2.63
CA LEU A 30 -8.98 -16.43 1.56
C LEU A 30 -7.60 -16.88 2.04
N MET A 31 -7.26 -18.10 1.65
CA MET A 31 -5.92 -18.66 1.83
C MET A 31 -5.37 -19.10 0.47
N THR A 32 -4.08 -18.90 0.26
CA THR A 32 -3.39 -19.48 -0.89
C THR A 32 -3.31 -21.00 -0.78
N CYS A 33 -3.00 -21.68 -1.89
CA CYS A 33 -2.80 -23.15 -1.89
C CYS A 33 -1.76 -23.61 -0.86
N ASN A 34 -0.83 -22.74 -0.47
CA ASN A 34 0.21 -23.01 0.53
C ASN A 34 -0.21 -22.63 1.96
N GLY A 35 -1.47 -22.29 2.20
CA GLY A 35 -1.98 -21.92 3.52
C GLY A 35 -1.57 -20.54 4.01
N GLN A 36 -1.13 -19.65 3.11
CA GLN A 36 -0.76 -18.27 3.44
C GLN A 36 -1.90 -17.30 3.10
N ALA A 37 -2.02 -16.23 3.88
CA ALA A 37 -2.93 -15.14 3.55
C ALA A 37 -2.47 -14.41 2.27
N PRO A 38 -3.39 -13.93 1.42
CA PRO A 38 -3.06 -13.15 0.24
C PRO A 38 -2.32 -11.88 0.62
N PHE A 39 -1.19 -11.62 -0.02
CA PHE A 39 -0.38 -10.42 0.23
C PHE A 39 -0.86 -9.29 -0.67
N VAL A 40 -1.86 -8.54 -0.20
CA VAL A 40 -2.52 -7.48 -0.95
C VAL A 40 -2.19 -6.12 -0.34
N THR A 41 -1.85 -5.16 -1.19
CA THR A 41 -1.62 -3.76 -0.83
C THR A 41 -2.66 -2.88 -1.53
N VAL A 42 -3.26 -1.97 -0.78
CA VAL A 42 -4.11 -0.90 -1.31
C VAL A 42 -3.35 0.41 -1.19
N PHE A 43 -3.12 1.04 -2.32
CA PHE A 43 -2.43 2.33 -2.42
C PHE A 43 -3.49 3.43 -2.56
N MET A 44 -3.67 4.21 -1.50
CA MET A 44 -4.65 5.29 -1.42
C MET A 44 -4.00 6.59 -1.90
N TYR A 45 -4.13 6.88 -3.18
CA TYR A 45 -3.52 8.01 -3.87
C TYR A 45 -4.58 8.76 -4.68
N LEU A 46 -4.85 10.01 -4.33
CA LEU A 46 -5.92 10.79 -4.94
C LEU A 46 -5.57 11.28 -6.34
N ASP A 47 -4.32 11.66 -6.56
CA ASP A 47 -3.85 12.18 -7.86
C ASP A 47 -3.64 11.07 -8.93
N GLU A 48 -4.02 9.82 -8.62
CA GLU A 48 -4.13 8.75 -9.62
C GLU A 48 -5.23 9.02 -10.65
N VAL A 49 -6.22 9.84 -10.28
CA VAL A 49 -7.33 10.24 -11.15
C VAL A 49 -7.37 11.76 -11.30
N PRO A 50 -7.85 12.28 -12.45
CA PRO A 50 -7.97 13.71 -12.68
C PRO A 50 -8.89 14.37 -11.66
N GLU A 51 -8.67 15.66 -11.42
CA GLU A 51 -9.55 16.48 -10.58
C GLU A 51 -11.00 16.46 -11.10
N GLY A 52 -11.93 16.50 -10.16
CA GLY A 52 -13.36 16.50 -10.43
C GLY A 52 -14.09 15.39 -9.69
N GLN A 53 -15.27 15.02 -10.19
CA GLN A 53 -16.16 14.05 -9.54
C GLN A 53 -15.48 12.70 -9.27
N THR A 54 -14.68 12.20 -10.20
CA THR A 54 -13.99 10.91 -10.04
C THR A 54 -13.02 10.93 -8.85
N ARG A 55 -12.32 12.06 -8.62
CA ARG A 55 -11.44 12.19 -7.45
C ARG A 55 -12.25 12.31 -6.16
N ASP A 56 -13.39 12.99 -6.19
CA ASP A 56 -14.30 13.05 -5.04
C ASP A 56 -14.87 11.67 -4.72
N ASP A 57 -15.25 10.88 -5.71
CA ASP A 57 -15.71 9.51 -5.53
C ASP A 57 -14.60 8.60 -4.98
N LEU A 58 -13.36 8.73 -5.47
CA LEU A 58 -12.20 8.03 -4.92
C LEU A 58 -11.96 8.41 -3.45
N ALA A 59 -12.13 9.69 -3.11
CA ALA A 59 -12.01 10.16 -1.74
C ALA A 59 -13.04 9.50 -0.80
N LEU A 60 -14.28 9.31 -1.23
CA LEU A 60 -15.32 8.58 -0.48
C LEU A 60 -14.91 7.10 -0.26
N VAL A 61 -14.35 6.46 -1.27
CA VAL A 61 -13.86 5.07 -1.14
C VAL A 61 -12.72 4.99 -0.14
N ILE A 62 -11.74 5.90 -0.22
CA ILE A 62 -10.61 5.97 0.72
C ILE A 62 -11.12 6.21 2.14
N GLU A 63 -12.05 7.13 2.32
CA GLU A 63 -12.67 7.43 3.61
C GLU A 63 -13.29 6.18 4.23
N GLU A 64 -14.07 5.43 3.47
CA GLU A 64 -14.71 4.21 3.96
C GLU A 64 -13.69 3.10 4.25
N VAL A 65 -12.64 2.93 3.44
CA VAL A 65 -11.53 2.01 3.72
C VAL A 65 -10.90 2.31 5.09
N LEU A 66 -10.64 3.58 5.39
CA LEU A 66 -10.07 4.00 6.67
C LEU A 66 -11.05 3.76 7.83
N LYS A 67 -12.35 4.10 7.66
CA LYS A 67 -13.41 3.85 8.66
C LYS A 67 -13.52 2.36 8.99
N GLN A 68 -13.56 1.50 7.98
CA GLN A 68 -13.64 0.06 8.14
C GLN A 68 -12.38 -0.50 8.83
N ARG A 69 -11.20 0.04 8.51
CA ARG A 69 -9.96 -0.34 9.19
C ARG A 69 -9.99 0.06 10.67
N ILE A 70 -10.47 1.23 11.01
CA ILE A 70 -10.65 1.69 12.39
C ILE A 70 -11.57 0.73 13.15
N GLN A 71 -12.68 0.31 12.54
CA GLN A 71 -13.61 -0.66 13.10
C GLN A 71 -12.94 -2.02 13.32
N GLY A 72 -12.24 -2.54 12.33
CA GLY A 72 -11.67 -3.88 12.30
C GLY A 72 -12.67 -4.94 11.83
N VAL A 73 -12.31 -6.20 12.03
CA VAL A 73 -13.12 -7.37 11.67
C VAL A 73 -13.43 -8.19 12.93
N LYS A 74 -14.65 -8.70 13.05
CA LYS A 74 -14.99 -9.63 14.13
C LYS A 74 -14.43 -11.01 13.84
N ASN A 75 -13.73 -11.58 14.83
CA ASN A 75 -13.37 -12.99 14.80
C ASN A 75 -14.56 -13.88 15.21
N GLU A 76 -14.37 -15.21 15.18
CA GLU A 76 -15.38 -16.22 15.56
C GLU A 76 -15.91 -16.03 17.00
N LYS A 77 -15.12 -15.42 17.88
CA LYS A 77 -15.50 -15.13 19.27
C LYS A 77 -16.21 -13.79 19.42
N GLY A 78 -16.51 -13.11 18.31
CA GLY A 78 -17.15 -11.79 18.32
C GLY A 78 -16.25 -10.63 18.73
N VAL A 79 -14.93 -10.85 18.86
CA VAL A 79 -13.96 -9.82 19.23
C VAL A 79 -13.49 -9.08 17.97
N TRP A 80 -13.42 -7.76 18.04
CA TRP A 80 -12.90 -6.93 16.97
C TRP A 80 -11.37 -7.00 16.91
N ILE A 81 -10.84 -7.46 15.81
CA ILE A 81 -9.41 -7.57 15.54
C ILE A 81 -9.00 -6.69 14.37
N THR A 82 -7.71 -6.36 14.31
CA THR A 82 -7.12 -5.69 13.13
C THR A 82 -6.74 -6.74 12.11
N PRO A 83 -7.30 -6.72 10.89
CA PRO A 83 -6.87 -7.63 9.84
C PRO A 83 -5.44 -7.31 9.40
N ALA A 84 -4.65 -8.36 9.11
CA ALA A 84 -3.29 -8.18 8.60
C ALA A 84 -3.27 -7.58 7.19
N PHE A 85 -4.26 -7.95 6.37
CA PHE A 85 -4.42 -7.49 4.98
C PHE A 85 -5.83 -6.93 4.73
N PRO A 86 -5.97 -6.04 3.72
CA PRO A 86 -4.93 -5.49 2.85
C PRO A 86 -3.97 -4.59 3.64
N LYS A 87 -2.71 -4.51 3.21
CA LYS A 87 -1.81 -3.46 3.65
C LYS A 87 -2.30 -2.13 3.10
N LEU A 88 -2.42 -1.14 3.96
CA LEU A 88 -2.89 0.19 3.55
C LEU A 88 -1.69 1.14 3.47
N ILE A 89 -1.56 1.82 2.34
CA ILE A 89 -0.57 2.86 2.12
C ILE A 89 -1.30 4.13 1.71
N TYR A 90 -1.03 5.22 2.42
CA TYR A 90 -1.65 6.51 2.18
C TYR A 90 -0.61 7.48 1.61
N ALA A 91 -0.88 7.98 0.41
CA ALA A 91 -0.02 8.96 -0.24
C ALA A 91 -0.37 10.38 0.24
N LEU A 92 0.64 11.07 0.76
CA LEU A 92 0.55 12.49 1.12
C LEU A 92 0.95 13.33 -0.09
N ASP A 93 0.08 14.24 -0.50
CA ASP A 93 0.29 15.15 -1.62
C ASP A 93 -0.31 16.54 -1.31
N ASP A 94 -0.15 17.49 -2.19
CA ASP A 94 -0.57 18.89 -1.99
C ASP A 94 -2.08 19.03 -1.71
N ASP A 95 -2.90 18.10 -2.22
CA ASP A 95 -4.36 18.10 -2.06
C ASP A 95 -4.86 17.58 -0.70
N ASN A 96 -3.98 16.99 0.12
CA ASN A 96 -4.35 16.38 1.40
C ASN A 96 -3.37 16.63 2.57
N ILE A 97 -2.25 17.34 2.35
CA ILE A 97 -1.18 17.45 3.36
C ILE A 97 -1.34 18.64 4.33
N THR A 98 -2.13 19.65 3.98
CA THR A 98 -2.33 20.84 4.79
C THR A 98 -3.78 21.00 5.24
N PRO A 99 -4.05 21.65 6.39
CA PRO A 99 -5.41 21.90 6.87
C PRO A 99 -6.34 22.62 5.89
N ASP A 100 -5.77 23.41 4.99
CA ASP A 100 -6.51 24.15 3.97
C ASP A 100 -6.76 23.35 2.69
N SER A 101 -6.18 22.15 2.57
CA SER A 101 -6.36 21.32 1.39
C SER A 101 -7.72 20.61 1.39
N LYS A 102 -8.27 20.41 0.19
CA LYS A 102 -9.62 19.88 -0.03
C LYS A 102 -9.87 18.56 0.70
N TYR A 103 -8.88 17.68 0.73
CA TYR A 103 -9.01 16.34 1.28
C TYR A 103 -8.25 16.16 2.61
N TRP A 104 -7.96 17.24 3.34
CA TRP A 104 -7.32 17.17 4.65
C TRP A 104 -8.03 16.25 5.64
N HIS A 105 -9.36 16.21 5.60
CA HIS A 105 -10.16 15.34 6.46
C HIS A 105 -9.78 13.85 6.34
N LEU A 106 -9.30 13.41 5.16
CA LEU A 106 -8.80 12.04 4.97
C LEU A 106 -7.49 11.81 5.71
N THR A 107 -6.60 12.81 5.73
CA THR A 107 -5.34 12.74 6.49
C THR A 107 -5.60 12.70 7.99
N GLU A 108 -6.55 13.50 8.49
CA GLU A 108 -6.96 13.39 9.89
C GLU A 108 -7.55 12.01 10.22
N LEU A 109 -8.37 11.45 9.33
CA LEU A 109 -8.94 10.12 9.50
C LEU A 109 -7.86 9.03 9.43
N ALA A 110 -6.89 9.16 8.52
CA ALA A 110 -5.74 8.28 8.43
C ALA A 110 -4.91 8.30 9.72
N ALA A 111 -4.66 9.50 10.29
CA ALA A 111 -3.97 9.64 11.56
C ALA A 111 -4.74 8.97 12.72
N LYS A 112 -6.07 9.13 12.77
CA LYS A 112 -6.93 8.42 13.75
C LYS A 112 -6.86 6.91 13.57
N CYS A 113 -6.81 6.44 12.33
CA CYS A 113 -6.64 5.03 12.00
C CYS A 113 -5.28 4.52 12.50
N THR A 114 -4.21 5.25 12.24
CA THR A 114 -2.86 4.91 12.71
C THR A 114 -2.77 4.84 14.22
N ALA A 115 -3.34 5.80 14.93
CA ALA A 115 -3.36 5.82 16.39
C ALA A 115 -4.06 4.58 16.98
N LYS A 116 -5.05 4.03 16.29
CA LYS A 116 -5.82 2.86 16.77
C LYS A 116 -5.33 1.52 16.24
N ARG A 117 -4.80 1.48 15.01
CA ARG A 117 -4.52 0.25 14.27
C ARG A 117 -3.09 0.12 13.75
N MET A 118 -2.26 1.14 13.93
CA MET A 118 -0.87 1.23 13.45
C MET A 118 -0.75 1.16 11.91
N VAL A 119 -1.81 1.51 11.22
CA VAL A 119 -1.91 1.62 9.75
C VAL A 119 -2.83 2.80 9.39
N PRO A 120 -2.70 3.41 8.21
CA PRO A 120 -1.85 3.09 7.07
C PRO A 120 -0.38 3.47 7.26
N ASP A 121 0.47 2.95 6.36
CA ASP A 121 1.80 3.50 6.12
C ASP A 121 1.68 4.76 5.25
N TYR A 122 2.56 5.74 5.47
CA TYR A 122 2.54 7.00 4.74
C TYR A 122 3.69 7.09 3.72
N ILE A 123 3.39 7.63 2.55
CA ILE A 123 4.37 7.91 1.50
C ILE A 123 4.17 9.35 1.03
N SER A 124 5.25 10.11 0.92
CA SER A 124 5.23 11.42 0.28
C SER A 124 5.27 11.26 -1.24
N ALA A 125 4.20 11.64 -1.91
CA ALA A 125 4.14 11.65 -3.38
C ALA A 125 5.18 12.61 -3.97
N LYS A 126 5.39 13.76 -3.34
CA LYS A 126 6.44 14.73 -3.74
C LYS A 126 7.83 14.09 -3.75
N VAL A 127 8.23 13.46 -2.65
CA VAL A 127 9.55 12.80 -2.56
C VAL A 127 9.65 11.64 -3.54
N MET A 128 8.55 10.92 -3.75
CA MET A 128 8.53 9.84 -4.74
C MET A 128 8.74 10.38 -6.15
N ARG A 129 8.09 11.46 -6.55
CA ARG A 129 8.32 12.11 -7.85
C ARG A 129 9.78 12.54 -8.03
N GLU A 130 10.40 13.09 -7.00
CA GLU A 130 11.82 13.49 -7.03
C GLU A 130 12.76 12.29 -7.23
N LEU A 131 12.49 11.16 -6.57
CA LEU A 131 13.34 9.96 -6.60
C LEU A 131 13.04 9.01 -7.76
N LYS A 132 11.88 9.14 -8.41
CA LYS A 132 11.37 8.20 -9.41
C LYS A 132 11.03 8.87 -10.75
N ASN A 133 11.81 9.88 -11.13
CA ASN A 133 11.68 10.58 -12.42
C ASN A 133 10.28 11.14 -12.69
N GLY A 134 9.62 11.68 -11.67
CA GLY A 134 8.28 12.24 -11.77
C GLY A 134 7.13 11.25 -11.55
N GLU A 135 7.43 9.98 -11.35
CA GLU A 135 6.43 8.92 -11.24
C GLU A 135 6.01 8.66 -9.79
N VAL A 136 4.72 8.38 -9.59
CA VAL A 136 4.18 7.89 -8.32
C VAL A 136 3.49 6.55 -8.59
N TYR A 137 3.93 5.50 -7.90
CA TYR A 137 3.39 4.17 -8.08
C TYR A 137 3.43 3.37 -6.78
N PRO A 138 2.56 2.35 -6.62
CA PRO A 138 2.49 1.58 -5.39
C PRO A 138 3.75 0.76 -5.16
N CYS A 139 4.15 0.66 -3.89
CA CYS A 139 5.13 -0.34 -3.47
C CYS A 139 4.46 -1.70 -3.26
N MET A 140 5.26 -2.75 -3.29
CA MET A 140 4.81 -4.10 -2.97
C MET A 140 5.22 -4.47 -1.54
N GLY A 141 4.32 -5.16 -0.85
CA GLY A 141 4.56 -5.71 0.48
C GLY A 141 5.05 -4.67 1.48
N CYS A 142 6.25 -4.89 2.03
CA CYS A 142 6.84 -4.04 3.06
C CYS A 142 7.62 -2.84 2.50
N ARG A 143 7.10 -2.16 1.47
CA ARG A 143 7.68 -1.01 0.76
C ARG A 143 8.81 -1.34 -0.23
N SER A 144 8.74 -2.50 -0.85
CA SER A 144 9.60 -2.80 -1.99
C SER A 144 9.10 -2.07 -3.23
N PHE A 145 9.87 -1.09 -3.71
CA PHE A 145 9.58 -0.39 -4.95
C PHE A 145 10.26 -1.11 -6.11
N LEU A 146 9.48 -1.84 -6.89
CA LEU A 146 9.99 -2.51 -8.08
C LEU A 146 10.35 -1.45 -9.12
N THR A 147 11.60 -1.45 -9.56
CA THR A 147 12.05 -0.55 -10.62
C THR A 147 11.25 -0.78 -11.89
N VAL A 148 10.81 0.29 -12.51
CA VAL A 148 10.15 0.25 -13.83
C VAL A 148 11.22 0.31 -14.89
N GLU A 149 11.23 -0.66 -15.80
CA GLU A 149 12.21 -0.75 -16.84
C GLU A 149 11.83 0.13 -18.04
N ASP A 150 12.74 0.98 -18.49
CA ASP A 150 12.53 1.90 -19.62
C ASP A 150 12.25 1.19 -20.94
N SER A 151 12.68 -0.06 -21.07
CA SER A 151 12.43 -0.90 -22.25
C SER A 151 10.96 -1.38 -22.33
N GLN A 152 10.24 -1.38 -21.21
CA GLN A 152 8.87 -1.85 -21.12
C GLN A 152 7.90 -0.67 -20.96
N ARG A 153 7.36 -0.21 -22.08
CA ARG A 153 6.38 0.87 -22.13
C ARG A 153 5.04 0.40 -22.68
N ASN A 154 3.99 1.09 -22.28
CA ASN A 154 2.68 0.96 -22.88
C ASN A 154 2.68 1.52 -24.31
N ALA A 155 1.62 1.25 -25.06
CA ALA A 155 1.48 1.73 -26.43
C ALA A 155 1.47 3.28 -26.57
N ASP A 156 1.10 3.99 -25.50
CA ASP A 156 1.11 5.45 -25.39
C ASP A 156 2.47 6.04 -24.94
N GLY A 157 3.48 5.20 -24.74
CA GLY A 157 4.81 5.60 -24.29
C GLY A 157 4.97 5.75 -22.79
N SER A 158 3.91 5.60 -21.98
CA SER A 158 3.99 5.63 -20.52
C SER A 158 4.69 4.38 -19.97
N HIS A 159 5.23 4.49 -18.74
CA HIS A 159 5.82 3.34 -18.08
C HIS A 159 4.77 2.27 -17.71
N LYS A 160 5.16 1.02 -17.83
CA LYS A 160 4.29 -0.12 -17.51
C LYS A 160 4.43 -0.49 -16.03
N PHE A 161 3.45 -0.11 -15.21
CA PHE A 161 3.45 -0.39 -13.77
C PHE A 161 2.80 -1.72 -13.38
N TYR A 162 2.11 -2.39 -14.27
CA TYR A 162 1.41 -3.66 -14.00
C TYR A 162 2.17 -4.87 -14.54
N GLY A 163 1.81 -6.06 -14.05
CA GLY A 163 2.42 -7.34 -14.46
C GLY A 163 3.82 -7.56 -13.89
N ARG A 164 4.22 -6.81 -12.86
CA ARG A 164 5.47 -6.98 -12.14
C ARG A 164 5.22 -7.70 -10.83
N PHE A 165 6.16 -8.51 -10.38
CA PHE A 165 6.05 -9.24 -9.12
C PHE A 165 7.42 -9.45 -8.48
N ASN A 166 7.44 -9.68 -7.18
CA ASN A 166 8.60 -10.17 -6.46
C ASN A 166 8.66 -11.69 -6.59
N GLN A 167 9.70 -12.20 -7.22
CA GLN A 167 9.89 -13.64 -7.40
C GLN A 167 10.26 -14.33 -6.08
N GLY A 168 10.98 -13.65 -5.21
CA GLY A 168 11.39 -14.16 -3.92
C GLY A 168 12.24 -13.17 -3.15
N VAL A 169 12.55 -13.52 -1.91
CA VAL A 169 13.46 -12.79 -1.04
C VAL A 169 14.72 -13.62 -0.84
N VAL A 170 15.86 -13.00 -1.10
CA VAL A 170 17.16 -13.60 -0.84
C VAL A 170 17.75 -12.95 0.40
N THR A 171 18.02 -13.74 1.42
CA THR A 171 18.58 -13.27 2.69
C THR A 171 20.06 -13.61 2.78
N ILE A 172 20.88 -12.61 3.14
CA ILE A 172 22.29 -12.81 3.47
C ILE A 172 22.40 -12.86 5.00
N ASN A 173 22.98 -13.93 5.52
CA ASN A 173 23.24 -14.07 6.93
C ASN A 173 24.53 -13.34 7.31
N LEU A 174 24.44 -12.08 7.72
CA LEU A 174 25.59 -11.28 8.11
C LEU A 174 26.28 -11.80 9.37
N VAL A 175 25.56 -12.51 10.24
CA VAL A 175 26.17 -13.14 11.43
C VAL A 175 27.14 -14.24 11.01
N ASP A 176 26.76 -15.05 10.02
CA ASP A 176 27.64 -16.08 9.48
C ASP A 176 28.87 -15.50 8.76
N VAL A 177 28.69 -14.40 8.01
CA VAL A 177 29.80 -13.65 7.41
C VAL A 177 30.78 -13.16 8.50
N ALA A 178 30.26 -12.54 9.55
CA ALA A 178 31.07 -12.03 10.67
C ALA A 178 31.81 -13.15 11.42
N CYS A 179 31.14 -14.25 11.69
CA CYS A 179 31.77 -15.41 12.35
C CYS A 179 32.86 -16.04 11.46
N SER A 180 32.63 -16.14 10.16
CA SER A 180 33.58 -16.70 9.19
C SER A 180 34.80 -15.82 8.98
N SER A 181 34.70 -14.52 9.21
CA SER A 181 35.82 -13.57 9.13
C SER A 181 36.77 -13.64 10.33
N ASN A 182 36.36 -14.25 11.45
CA ASN A 182 37.13 -14.31 12.71
C ASN A 182 37.63 -12.96 13.22
N GLY A 183 36.85 -11.89 13.03
CA GLY A 183 37.21 -10.54 13.45
C GLY A 183 38.10 -9.76 12.50
N ASP A 184 38.44 -10.33 11.37
CA ASP A 184 39.17 -9.69 10.27
C ASP A 184 38.18 -8.94 9.39
N MET A 185 38.31 -7.60 9.32
CA MET A 185 37.39 -6.74 8.57
C MET A 185 37.58 -6.86 7.05
N ASP A 186 38.81 -7.03 6.58
CA ASP A 186 39.07 -7.18 5.15
C ASP A 186 38.45 -8.49 4.64
N LYS A 187 38.68 -9.56 5.38
CA LYS A 187 38.06 -10.86 5.12
C LYS A 187 36.51 -10.83 5.25
N PHE A 188 35.96 -10.00 6.13
CA PHE A 188 34.51 -9.81 6.20
C PHE A 188 33.92 -9.26 4.90
N TRP A 189 34.57 -8.23 4.35
CA TRP A 189 34.12 -7.62 3.11
C TRP A 189 34.31 -8.57 1.92
N ASP A 190 35.42 -9.28 1.83
CA ASP A 190 35.66 -10.28 0.79
C ASP A 190 34.56 -11.36 0.77
N ILE A 191 34.25 -11.94 1.94
CA ILE A 191 33.18 -12.95 2.07
C ILE A 191 31.81 -12.37 1.72
N LEU A 192 31.54 -11.14 2.12
CA LEU A 192 30.26 -10.48 1.81
C LEU A 192 30.12 -10.25 0.31
N GLU A 193 31.16 -9.76 -0.35
CA GLU A 193 31.17 -9.54 -1.80
C GLU A 193 31.01 -10.85 -2.57
N GLU A 194 31.74 -11.90 -2.22
CA GLU A 194 31.59 -13.22 -2.81
C GLU A 194 30.14 -13.72 -2.74
N ARG A 195 29.52 -13.61 -1.57
CA ARG A 195 28.11 -14.02 -1.39
C ARG A 195 27.10 -13.13 -2.10
N LEU A 196 27.42 -11.87 -2.34
CA LEU A 196 26.59 -10.97 -3.14
C LEU A 196 26.71 -11.28 -4.63
N GLU A 197 27.88 -11.69 -5.10
CA GLU A 197 28.12 -12.08 -6.49
C GLU A 197 27.42 -13.40 -6.85
N ASP A 198 27.52 -14.42 -5.99
CA ASP A 198 26.84 -15.72 -6.18
C ASP A 198 25.31 -15.60 -6.31
N ARG A 199 24.75 -14.46 -5.93
CA ARG A 199 23.30 -14.22 -5.97
C ARG A 199 22.83 -13.43 -7.19
N LYS A 200 23.76 -12.95 -8.01
CA LYS A 200 23.46 -12.31 -9.28
C LYS A 200 23.38 -13.31 -10.44
N SER A 201 23.85 -14.53 -10.24
CA SER A 201 23.78 -15.65 -11.18
C SER A 201 22.53 -16.50 -10.93
#